data_1f493af4151cd1e7ad33afa95532c0b0
#
_entry.id   1f493af4151cd1e7ad33afa95532c0b0
#
_cell.length_a   1.000
_cell.length_b   1.000
_cell.length_c   1.000
_cell.angle_alpha   90.00
_cell.angle_beta   90.00
_cell.angle_gamma   90.00
#
_symmetry.space_group_name_H-M   'P 1'
#
loop_
_entity.id
_entity.type
_entity.pdbx_description
1 polymer ?
#
loop_
_entity_poly.entity_id
_entity_poly.type
_entity_poly.pdbx_seq_one_letter_code
_entity_poly.pdbx_strand_id
1 'polypeptide(L)'
;MPQKSSENFFTELFKFILIAAAIVFPIRLFVAQPFIVSGASMSPTFNNGQYLIVDELSYRLQSPNRGDVIIFRYPKNPKEFFIKRIIGLPTETVSINGNAITITKADGKTVALSEPYVANHGNGSANSYQLKEDEYFVMGDNRPESSDSRVWGTLPRDNIVGRAFMRLLPLNSIGFFPGSLSTVDTGTPVQ
;
A
#
# COMPACT_ATOMS: atom_id res chain seq x y z
N MET A 1 -12.30 61.07 6.77
CA MET A 1 -12.41 59.61 7.03
C MET A 1 -12.06 58.91 5.72
N PRO A 2 -11.02 58.09 5.61
CA PRO A 2 -10.70 57.41 4.37
C PRO A 2 -11.72 56.30 4.14
N GLN A 3 -12.40 56.34 2.99
CA GLN A 3 -13.25 55.27 2.48
C GLN A 3 -12.35 54.07 2.17
N LYS A 4 -12.46 53.01 2.96
CA LYS A 4 -11.81 51.72 2.71
C LYS A 4 -12.57 51.07 1.57
N SER A 5 -12.02 51.14 0.36
CA SER A 5 -12.65 50.68 -0.86
C SER A 5 -12.94 49.17 -0.81
N SER A 6 -14.13 48.78 -1.24
CA SER A 6 -14.55 47.38 -1.43
C SER A 6 -13.66 46.63 -2.45
N GLU A 7 -12.91 47.38 -3.25
CA GLU A 7 -11.95 46.83 -4.20
C GLU A 7 -10.83 46.01 -3.54
N ASN A 8 -10.41 46.36 -2.32
CA ASN A 8 -9.37 45.64 -1.61
C ASN A 8 -9.84 44.27 -1.11
N PHE A 9 -11.11 44.12 -0.77
CA PHE A 9 -11.63 42.84 -0.26
C PHE A 9 -11.61 41.76 -1.33
N PHE A 10 -12.10 42.03 -2.54
CA PHE A 10 -12.12 41.05 -3.63
C PHE A 10 -10.71 40.71 -4.12
N THR A 11 -9.83 41.70 -4.12
CA THR A 11 -8.42 41.48 -4.48
C THR A 11 -7.71 40.61 -3.46
N GLU A 12 -7.92 40.83 -2.18
CA GLU A 12 -7.34 40.00 -1.11
C GLU A 12 -7.93 38.61 -1.09
N LEU A 13 -9.24 38.45 -1.30
CA LEU A 13 -9.91 37.17 -1.41
C LEU A 13 -9.36 36.38 -2.64
N PHE A 14 -9.20 37.04 -3.78
CA PHE A 14 -8.66 36.42 -4.99
C PHE A 14 -7.20 35.93 -4.78
N LYS A 15 -6.35 36.76 -4.16
CA LYS A 15 -4.98 36.38 -3.80
C LYS A 15 -4.96 35.17 -2.87
N PHE A 16 -5.82 35.17 -1.85
CA PHE A 16 -5.94 34.05 -0.91
C PHE A 16 -6.33 32.76 -1.63
N ILE A 17 -7.34 32.81 -2.51
CA ILE A 17 -7.80 31.65 -3.28
C ILE A 17 -6.66 31.15 -4.21
N LEU A 18 -5.94 32.07 -4.84
CA LEU A 18 -4.83 31.71 -5.75
C LEU A 18 -3.67 31.04 -5.00
N ILE A 19 -3.30 31.56 -3.82
CA ILE A 19 -2.28 30.96 -2.96
C ILE A 19 -2.74 29.61 -2.44
N ALA A 20 -3.98 29.51 -1.96
CA ALA A 20 -4.56 28.25 -1.49
C ALA A 20 -4.59 27.21 -2.63
N ALA A 21 -5.02 27.61 -3.83
CA ALA A 21 -5.01 26.71 -4.99
C ALA A 21 -3.59 26.28 -5.38
N ALA A 22 -2.63 27.18 -5.37
CA ALA A 22 -1.23 26.89 -5.69
C ALA A 22 -0.59 25.88 -4.71
N ILE A 23 -1.06 25.84 -3.46
CA ILE A 23 -0.61 24.88 -2.44
C ILE A 23 -1.41 23.57 -2.51
N VAL A 24 -2.74 23.66 -2.52
CA VAL A 24 -3.62 22.49 -2.41
C VAL A 24 -3.62 21.65 -3.69
N PHE A 25 -3.56 22.30 -4.86
CA PHE A 25 -3.64 21.60 -6.13
C PHE A 25 -2.45 20.67 -6.40
N PRO A 26 -1.18 21.07 -6.19
CA PRO A 26 -0.04 20.16 -6.31
C PRO A 26 -0.09 19.04 -5.26
N ILE A 27 -0.46 19.35 -4.02
CA ILE A 27 -0.58 18.32 -2.96
C ILE A 27 -1.57 17.26 -3.39
N ARG A 28 -2.73 17.66 -3.90
CA ARG A 28 -3.79 16.74 -4.30
C ARG A 28 -3.45 15.93 -5.56
N LEU A 29 -2.66 16.50 -6.49
CA LEU A 29 -2.30 15.82 -7.74
C LEU A 29 -1.08 14.90 -7.60
N PHE A 30 -0.17 15.20 -6.68
CA PHE A 30 1.15 14.55 -6.68
C PHE A 30 1.51 13.86 -5.35
N VAL A 31 0.83 14.17 -4.26
CA VAL A 31 1.31 13.77 -2.93
C VAL A 31 0.38 12.80 -2.23
N ALA A 32 -0.94 12.99 -2.29
CA ALA A 32 -1.85 12.21 -1.46
C ALA A 32 -3.25 12.08 -2.08
N GLN A 33 -3.67 10.86 -2.36
CA GLN A 33 -5.04 10.57 -2.78
C GLN A 33 -5.83 9.87 -1.67
N PRO A 34 -7.11 10.27 -1.45
CA PRO A 34 -7.99 9.56 -0.54
C PRO A 34 -8.55 8.30 -1.19
N PHE A 35 -8.51 7.19 -0.46
CA PHE A 35 -9.11 5.92 -0.83
C PHE A 35 -10.02 5.40 0.27
N ILE A 36 -11.07 4.67 -0.13
CA ILE A 36 -11.95 3.98 0.82
C ILE A 36 -11.66 2.49 0.66
N VAL A 37 -11.37 1.82 1.78
CA VAL A 37 -11.18 0.38 1.81
C VAL A 37 -12.51 -0.32 1.52
N SER A 38 -12.51 -1.20 0.53
CA SER A 38 -13.67 -2.02 0.18
C SER A 38 -13.31 -3.50 0.33
N GLY A 39 -14.14 -4.24 1.05
CA GLY A 39 -13.97 -5.67 1.30
C GLY A 39 -13.20 -6.00 2.58
N ALA A 40 -12.94 -7.29 2.77
CA ALA A 40 -12.36 -7.86 3.99
C ALA A 40 -10.95 -8.41 3.82
N SER A 41 -10.34 -8.28 2.65
CA SER A 41 -9.06 -8.96 2.30
C SER A 41 -7.87 -8.54 3.16
N MET A 42 -7.94 -7.38 3.82
CA MET A 42 -6.89 -6.85 4.69
C MET A 42 -7.27 -6.84 6.18
N SER A 43 -8.40 -7.45 6.54
CA SER A 43 -8.82 -7.56 7.95
C SER A 43 -7.87 -8.49 8.73
N PRO A 44 -7.55 -8.19 10.00
CA PRO A 44 -8.02 -7.07 10.81
C PRO A 44 -7.23 -5.76 10.63
N THR A 45 -6.14 -5.76 9.85
CA THR A 45 -5.27 -4.58 9.69
C THR A 45 -6.04 -3.40 9.10
N PHE A 46 -6.85 -3.67 8.08
CA PHE A 46 -7.77 -2.69 7.48
C PHE A 46 -9.15 -3.30 7.32
N ASN A 47 -10.16 -2.55 7.75
CA ASN A 47 -11.56 -2.96 7.67
C ASN A 47 -12.31 -2.16 6.60
N ASN A 48 -13.39 -2.76 6.11
CA ASN A 48 -14.28 -2.12 5.13
C ASN A 48 -14.76 -0.75 5.60
N GLY A 49 -14.79 0.23 4.71
CA GLY A 49 -15.25 1.60 4.97
C GLY A 49 -14.20 2.53 5.58
N GLN A 50 -12.99 2.05 5.87
CA GLN A 50 -11.91 2.92 6.38
C GLN A 50 -11.41 3.88 5.30
N TYR A 51 -11.14 5.14 5.70
CA TYR A 51 -10.57 6.17 4.83
C TYR A 51 -9.06 6.23 5.00
N LEU A 52 -8.36 6.12 3.88
CA LEU A 52 -6.90 6.15 3.83
C LEU A 52 -6.43 7.31 2.96
N ILE A 53 -5.33 7.91 3.36
CA ILE A 53 -4.51 8.75 2.49
C ILE A 53 -3.36 7.89 1.97
N VAL A 54 -3.16 7.91 0.67
CA VAL A 54 -2.13 7.16 -0.04
C VAL A 54 -1.02 8.08 -0.47
N ASP A 55 0.21 7.75 -0.10
CA ASP A 55 1.43 8.45 -0.50
C ASP A 55 1.92 7.88 -1.83
N GLU A 56 1.75 8.64 -2.89
CA GLU A 56 2.22 8.30 -4.24
C GLU A 56 3.64 8.79 -4.51
N LEU A 57 4.06 9.85 -3.81
CA LEU A 57 5.33 10.53 -4.08
C LEU A 57 6.53 9.69 -3.66
N SER A 58 6.48 9.07 -2.49
CA SER A 58 7.60 8.28 -1.97
C SER A 58 8.02 7.18 -2.94
N TYR A 59 7.08 6.53 -3.61
CA TYR A 59 7.38 5.45 -4.55
C TYR A 59 7.85 5.93 -5.93
N ARG A 60 7.87 7.24 -6.19
CA ARG A 60 8.59 7.82 -7.32
C ARG A 60 10.08 7.99 -7.03
N LEU A 61 10.43 8.09 -5.75
CA LEU A 61 11.80 8.35 -5.28
C LEU A 61 12.47 7.11 -4.67
N GLN A 62 11.67 6.16 -4.17
CA GLN A 62 12.15 4.97 -3.46
C GLN A 62 11.40 3.73 -3.97
N SER A 63 12.06 2.58 -3.87
CA SER A 63 11.41 1.30 -4.15
C SER A 63 10.51 0.89 -2.99
N PRO A 64 9.34 0.27 -3.27
CA PRO A 64 8.52 -0.35 -2.24
C PRO A 64 9.28 -1.42 -1.45
N ASN A 65 9.02 -1.49 -0.14
CA ASN A 65 9.66 -2.45 0.76
C ASN A 65 8.74 -3.63 1.07
N ARG A 66 9.34 -4.76 1.48
CA ARG A 66 8.57 -5.89 2.02
C ARG A 66 7.81 -5.44 3.27
N GLY A 67 6.54 -5.85 3.37
CA GLY A 67 5.66 -5.49 4.47
C GLY A 67 4.88 -4.18 4.26
N ASP A 68 5.24 -3.36 3.28
CA ASP A 68 4.45 -2.18 2.93
C ASP A 68 3.04 -2.59 2.49
N VAL A 69 2.04 -1.88 3.00
CA VAL A 69 0.67 -2.00 2.50
C VAL A 69 0.46 -0.98 1.39
N ILE A 70 0.17 -1.48 0.21
CA ILE A 70 0.12 -0.70 -1.02
C ILE A 70 -1.28 -0.68 -1.65
N ILE A 71 -1.55 0.41 -2.34
CA ILE A 71 -2.66 0.55 -3.27
C ILE A 71 -2.11 0.44 -4.68
N PHE A 72 -2.76 -0.38 -5.51
CA PHE A 72 -2.34 -0.62 -6.88
C PHE A 72 -3.53 -0.86 -7.81
N ARG A 73 -3.30 -0.68 -9.10
CA ARG A 73 -4.26 -1.02 -10.15
C ARG A 73 -4.23 -2.52 -10.39
N TYR A 74 -5.39 -3.15 -10.37
CA TYR A 74 -5.50 -4.60 -10.57
C TYR A 74 -4.97 -4.99 -11.97
N PRO A 75 -3.98 -5.90 -12.09
CA PRO A 75 -3.33 -6.18 -13.38
C PRO A 75 -4.28 -6.68 -14.48
N LYS A 76 -5.35 -7.40 -14.11
CA LYS A 76 -6.34 -7.91 -15.08
C LYS A 76 -7.45 -6.90 -15.40
N ASN A 77 -7.64 -5.87 -14.57
CA ASN A 77 -8.56 -4.75 -14.80
C ASN A 77 -8.03 -3.45 -14.16
N PRO A 78 -7.21 -2.67 -14.86
CA PRO A 78 -6.57 -1.46 -14.31
C PRO A 78 -7.52 -0.32 -13.88
N LYS A 79 -8.82 -0.47 -14.12
CA LYS A 79 -9.84 0.46 -13.60
C LYS A 79 -10.17 0.21 -12.13
N GLU A 80 -9.84 -0.96 -11.62
CA GLU A 80 -10.06 -1.35 -10.23
C GLU A 80 -8.79 -1.14 -9.41
N PHE A 81 -8.97 -0.69 -8.16
CA PHE A 81 -7.87 -0.52 -7.21
C PHE A 81 -7.99 -1.57 -6.12
N PHE A 82 -6.86 -2.19 -5.80
CA PHE A 82 -6.75 -3.15 -4.70
C PHE A 82 -5.79 -2.63 -3.64
N ILE A 83 -5.99 -3.10 -2.42
CA ILE A 83 -5.08 -2.90 -1.28
C ILE A 83 -4.55 -4.26 -0.84
N LYS A 84 -3.22 -4.43 -0.80
CA LYS A 84 -2.53 -5.65 -0.35
C LYS A 84 -1.20 -5.31 0.29
N ARG A 85 -0.61 -6.31 0.96
CA ARG A 85 0.73 -6.24 1.53
C ARG A 85 1.76 -6.85 0.59
N ILE A 86 2.92 -6.21 0.47
CA ILE A 86 4.07 -6.74 -0.26
C ILE A 86 4.69 -7.88 0.56
N ILE A 87 4.81 -9.03 -0.08
CA ILE A 87 5.40 -10.26 0.47
C ILE A 87 6.71 -10.59 -0.21
N GLY A 88 6.78 -10.51 -1.53
CA GLY A 88 7.99 -10.74 -2.33
C GLY A 88 8.43 -9.47 -3.04
N LEU A 89 9.74 -9.27 -3.10
CA LEU A 89 10.41 -8.17 -3.80
C LEU A 89 10.96 -8.64 -5.15
N PRO A 90 11.30 -7.73 -6.06
CA PRO A 90 11.93 -8.07 -7.33
C PRO A 90 13.12 -9.03 -7.18
N THR A 91 13.24 -9.95 -8.13
CA THR A 91 14.29 -10.99 -8.23
C THR A 91 14.24 -12.11 -7.19
N GLU A 92 13.31 -12.05 -6.24
CA GLU A 92 13.17 -13.09 -5.22
C GLU A 92 12.26 -14.23 -5.67
N THR A 93 12.38 -15.36 -4.99
CA THR A 93 11.44 -16.47 -5.10
C THR A 93 10.60 -16.57 -3.82
N VAL A 94 9.29 -16.49 -3.98
CA VAL A 94 8.31 -16.69 -2.90
C VAL A 94 7.81 -18.12 -2.95
N SER A 95 8.12 -18.90 -1.92
CA SER A 95 7.65 -20.29 -1.78
C SER A 95 6.62 -20.37 -0.66
N ILE A 96 5.43 -20.89 -0.97
CA ILE A 96 4.32 -21.08 -0.04
C ILE A 96 4.17 -22.58 0.19
N ASN A 97 4.10 -23.00 1.44
CA ASN A 97 3.81 -24.37 1.83
C ASN A 97 2.85 -24.38 3.01
N GLY A 98 1.59 -24.63 2.71
CA GLY A 98 0.52 -24.45 3.71
C GLY A 98 0.48 -22.99 4.18
N ASN A 99 0.73 -22.78 5.47
CA ASN A 99 0.75 -21.45 6.09
C ASN A 99 2.15 -20.82 6.15
N ALA A 100 3.20 -21.57 5.81
CA ALA A 100 4.57 -21.09 5.84
C ALA A 100 4.92 -20.40 4.52
N ILE A 101 5.51 -19.21 4.62
CA ILE A 101 6.07 -18.50 3.48
C ILE A 101 7.58 -18.39 3.66
N THR A 102 8.30 -18.77 2.63
CA THR A 102 9.76 -18.70 2.57
C THR A 102 10.16 -17.82 1.39
N ILE A 103 11.09 -16.93 1.64
CA ILE A 103 11.66 -16.02 0.63
C ILE A 103 13.08 -16.46 0.34
N THR A 104 13.37 -16.79 -0.90
CA THR A 104 14.74 -17.00 -1.39
C THR A 104 15.19 -15.74 -2.12
N LYS A 105 16.23 -15.08 -1.61
CA LYS A 105 16.81 -13.88 -2.19
C LYS A 105 17.68 -14.21 -3.39
N ALA A 106 18.02 -13.20 -4.20
CA ALA A 106 18.89 -13.38 -5.38
C ALA A 106 20.29 -13.93 -5.05
N ASP A 107 20.78 -13.73 -3.81
CA ASP A 107 22.05 -14.30 -3.32
C ASP A 107 21.92 -15.76 -2.84
N GLY A 108 20.75 -16.37 -3.03
CA GLY A 108 20.46 -17.75 -2.61
C GLY A 108 20.08 -17.92 -1.13
N LYS A 109 20.14 -16.86 -0.33
CA LYS A 109 19.74 -16.94 1.07
C LYS A 109 18.23 -17.09 1.20
N THR A 110 17.82 -18.00 2.07
CA THR A 110 16.43 -18.31 2.31
C THR A 110 16.04 -17.87 3.72
N VAL A 111 14.89 -17.18 3.82
CA VAL A 111 14.37 -16.63 5.06
C VAL A 111 12.90 -17.02 5.20
N ALA A 112 12.53 -17.60 6.35
CA ALA A 112 11.12 -17.81 6.68
C ALA A 112 10.47 -16.48 7.10
N LEU A 113 9.31 -16.17 6.50
CA LEU A 113 8.61 -14.92 6.77
C LEU A 113 7.80 -15.03 8.06
N SER A 114 7.97 -14.07 8.96
CA SER A 114 7.13 -13.91 10.14
C SER A 114 5.95 -13.00 9.83
N GLU A 115 4.73 -13.48 10.07
CA GLU A 115 3.49 -12.81 9.65
C GLU A 115 2.51 -12.58 10.80
N PRO A 116 2.88 -11.78 11.82
CA PRO A 116 2.05 -11.55 13.01
C PRO A 116 0.74 -10.80 12.71
N TYR A 117 0.63 -10.21 11.52
CA TYR A 117 -0.56 -9.49 11.04
C TYR A 117 -1.63 -10.41 10.46
N VAL A 118 -1.29 -11.67 10.20
CA VAL A 118 -2.24 -12.65 9.64
C VAL A 118 -3.01 -13.30 10.77
N ALA A 119 -4.27 -12.95 10.91
CA ALA A 119 -5.17 -13.56 11.91
C ALA A 119 -5.79 -14.88 11.40
N ASN A 120 -5.96 -15.02 10.08
CA ASN A 120 -6.55 -16.18 9.45
C ASN A 120 -5.71 -16.60 8.23
N HIS A 121 -5.02 -17.72 8.36
CA HIS A 121 -4.11 -18.22 7.31
C HIS A 121 -4.84 -18.98 6.19
N GLY A 122 -5.99 -19.57 6.45
CA GLY A 122 -6.68 -20.45 5.51
C GLY A 122 -5.89 -21.74 5.23
N ASN A 123 -6.27 -22.44 4.16
CA ASN A 123 -5.58 -23.63 3.67
C ASN A 123 -4.77 -23.29 2.43
N GLY A 124 -3.49 -23.02 2.59
CA GLY A 124 -2.57 -22.74 1.47
C GLY A 124 -2.13 -24.01 0.75
N SER A 125 -2.10 -24.00 -0.57
CA SER A 125 -1.45 -25.04 -1.39
C SER A 125 0.06 -24.75 -1.53
N ALA A 126 0.84 -25.80 -1.82
CA ALA A 126 2.28 -25.65 -2.08
C ALA A 126 2.51 -25.06 -3.48
N ASN A 127 3.11 -23.88 -3.54
CA ASN A 127 3.44 -23.17 -4.79
C ASN A 127 4.72 -22.36 -4.63
N SER A 128 5.41 -22.10 -5.73
CA SER A 128 6.59 -21.25 -5.78
C SER A 128 6.49 -20.26 -6.95
N TYR A 129 6.87 -19.00 -6.68
CA TYR A 129 6.76 -17.89 -7.62
C TYR A 129 8.08 -17.16 -7.72
N GLN A 130 8.75 -17.25 -8.86
CA GLN A 130 9.95 -16.48 -9.14
C GLN A 130 9.58 -15.13 -9.72
N LEU A 131 10.07 -14.04 -9.09
CA LEU A 131 9.77 -12.67 -9.46
C LEU A 131 10.84 -12.12 -10.41
N LYS A 132 10.41 -11.37 -11.43
CA LYS A 132 11.31 -10.61 -12.30
C LYS A 132 11.77 -9.32 -11.62
N GLU A 133 12.62 -8.55 -12.31
CA GLU A 133 13.23 -7.31 -11.80
C GLU A 133 12.22 -6.19 -11.49
N ASP A 134 11.03 -6.24 -12.07
CA ASP A 134 9.97 -5.26 -11.93
C ASP A 134 8.68 -5.83 -11.30
N GLU A 135 8.75 -7.04 -10.75
CA GLU A 135 7.59 -7.75 -10.23
C GLU A 135 7.62 -7.85 -8.70
N TYR A 136 6.44 -7.71 -8.12
CA TYR A 136 6.18 -7.89 -6.70
C TYR A 136 5.19 -9.03 -6.48
N PHE A 137 5.27 -9.67 -5.32
CA PHE A 137 4.27 -10.63 -4.87
C PHE A 137 3.52 -10.02 -3.71
N VAL A 138 2.20 -9.93 -3.82
CA VAL A 138 1.36 -9.29 -2.82
C VAL A 138 0.28 -10.22 -2.30
N MET A 139 -0.03 -10.13 -1.02
CA MET A 139 -1.09 -10.92 -0.38
C MET A 139 -1.96 -10.06 0.53
N GLY A 140 -3.20 -10.48 0.72
CA GLY A 140 -4.05 -9.92 1.76
C GLY A 140 -3.70 -10.47 3.14
N ASP A 141 -3.93 -9.69 4.19
CA ASP A 141 -3.73 -10.11 5.56
C ASP A 141 -4.79 -11.13 6.00
N ASN A 142 -5.99 -11.08 5.41
CA ASN A 142 -7.02 -12.11 5.54
C ASN A 142 -6.91 -13.10 4.37
N ARG A 143 -6.11 -14.12 4.53
CA ARG A 143 -5.70 -15.07 3.49
C ARG A 143 -6.84 -15.75 2.74
N PRO A 144 -7.90 -16.27 3.41
CA PRO A 144 -9.01 -16.91 2.71
C PRO A 144 -9.92 -15.95 1.97
N GLU A 145 -10.04 -14.70 2.43
CA GLU A 145 -10.92 -13.68 1.83
C GLU A 145 -10.15 -12.75 0.86
N SER A 146 -8.99 -13.19 0.36
CA SER A 146 -8.13 -12.36 -0.47
C SER A 146 -7.93 -12.94 -1.87
N SER A 147 -8.39 -12.18 -2.88
CA SER A 147 -7.92 -12.34 -4.26
C SER A 147 -6.61 -11.56 -4.40
N ASP A 148 -5.49 -12.28 -4.51
CA ASP A 148 -4.15 -11.71 -4.52
C ASP A 148 -3.21 -12.48 -5.48
N SER A 149 -1.90 -12.29 -5.38
CA SER A 149 -0.91 -12.87 -6.27
C SER A 149 -0.96 -14.40 -6.34
N ARG A 150 -1.51 -15.08 -5.35
CA ARG A 150 -1.73 -16.53 -5.39
C ARG A 150 -2.72 -16.95 -6.46
N VAL A 151 -3.65 -16.04 -6.83
CA VAL A 151 -4.75 -16.30 -7.76
C VAL A 151 -4.46 -15.73 -9.15
N TRP A 152 -3.93 -14.51 -9.22
CA TRP A 152 -3.78 -13.77 -10.49
C TRP A 152 -2.32 -13.52 -10.91
N GLY A 153 -1.33 -13.95 -10.10
CA GLY A 153 0.09 -13.87 -10.45
C GLY A 153 0.79 -12.64 -9.86
N THR A 154 1.92 -12.30 -10.43
CA THR A 154 2.79 -11.21 -9.97
C THR A 154 2.21 -9.83 -10.26
N LEU A 155 2.61 -8.83 -9.48
CA LEU A 155 2.22 -7.45 -9.63
C LEU A 155 3.36 -6.65 -10.27
N PRO A 156 3.19 -6.11 -11.50
CA PRO A 156 4.17 -5.24 -12.09
C PRO A 156 4.32 -3.93 -11.30
N ARG A 157 5.55 -3.41 -11.24
CA ARG A 157 5.88 -2.15 -10.54
C ARG A 157 5.01 -0.97 -10.97
N ASP A 158 4.71 -0.87 -12.27
CA ASP A 158 3.93 0.23 -12.85
C ASP A 158 2.47 0.25 -12.43
N ASN A 159 1.96 -0.87 -11.92
CA ASN A 159 0.62 -0.92 -11.37
C ASN A 159 0.53 -0.33 -9.95
N ILE A 160 1.66 -0.19 -9.24
CA ILE A 160 1.68 0.33 -7.87
C ILE A 160 1.43 1.83 -7.90
N VAL A 161 0.39 2.27 -7.20
CA VAL A 161 0.00 3.68 -7.07
C VAL A 161 0.75 4.33 -5.92
N GLY A 162 0.70 3.72 -4.73
CA GLY A 162 1.34 4.26 -3.55
C GLY A 162 1.16 3.38 -2.33
N ARG A 163 1.66 3.84 -1.18
CA ARG A 163 1.51 3.13 0.09
C ARG A 163 0.43 3.78 0.97
N ALA A 164 -0.19 2.99 1.84
CA ALA A 164 -1.08 3.49 2.87
C ALA A 164 -0.29 4.37 3.86
N PHE A 165 -0.45 5.68 3.76
CA PHE A 165 0.30 6.66 4.55
C PHE A 165 -0.40 7.01 5.86
N MET A 166 -1.71 7.29 5.80
CA MET A 166 -2.47 7.69 6.97
C MET A 166 -3.87 7.10 6.92
N ARG A 167 -4.36 6.60 8.05
CA ARG A 167 -5.77 6.26 8.25
C ARG A 167 -6.46 7.46 8.90
N LEU A 168 -7.52 7.98 8.23
CA LEU A 168 -8.30 9.11 8.72
C LEU A 168 -9.55 8.69 9.47
N LEU A 169 -10.21 7.62 9.02
CA LEU A 169 -11.46 7.15 9.61
C LEU A 169 -11.42 5.64 9.83
N PRO A 170 -12.07 5.15 10.88
CA PRO A 170 -12.79 5.89 11.93
C PRO A 170 -11.83 6.67 12.84
N LEU A 171 -12.34 7.73 13.51
CA LEU A 171 -11.53 8.66 14.32
C LEU A 171 -10.76 7.97 15.46
N ASN A 172 -11.28 6.89 16.00
CA ASN A 172 -10.64 6.10 17.06
C ASN A 172 -9.45 5.26 16.57
N SER A 173 -9.19 5.21 15.27
CA SER A 173 -8.09 4.45 14.67
C SER A 173 -7.21 5.30 13.75
N ILE A 174 -7.25 6.64 13.92
CA ILE A 174 -6.34 7.56 13.21
C ILE A 174 -4.89 7.16 13.50
N GLY A 175 -4.07 7.09 12.45
CA GLY A 175 -2.66 6.77 12.61
C GLY A 175 -1.91 6.85 11.29
N PHE A 176 -0.58 7.07 11.41
CA PHE A 176 0.34 7.07 10.29
C PHE A 176 0.87 5.67 10.04
N PHE A 177 1.17 5.36 8.78
CA PHE A 177 1.68 4.08 8.30
C PHE A 177 0.92 2.88 8.87
N PRO A 178 -0.43 2.89 8.76
CA PRO A 178 -1.24 1.82 9.32
C PRO A 178 -0.82 0.48 8.72
N GLY A 179 -0.59 -0.52 9.57
CA GLY A 179 -0.18 -1.85 9.17
C GLY A 179 1.30 -1.98 8.77
N SER A 180 2.12 -0.93 8.91
CA SER A 180 3.57 -1.07 8.72
C SER A 180 4.18 -1.97 9.79
N LEU A 181 5.16 -2.77 9.38
CA LEU A 181 5.91 -3.65 10.27
C LEU A 181 7.34 -3.16 10.35
N SER A 182 7.83 -2.95 11.56
CA SER A 182 9.20 -2.50 11.79
C SER A 182 10.27 -3.58 11.52
N THR A 183 9.85 -4.85 11.30
CA THR A 183 10.77 -5.99 11.16
C THR A 183 10.14 -7.15 10.40
N VAL A 184 9.93 -7.02 9.09
CA VAL A 184 9.47 -8.16 8.26
C VAL A 184 10.64 -9.04 7.79
N ASP A 185 11.88 -8.60 7.96
CA ASP A 185 13.10 -9.29 7.50
C ASP A 185 13.87 -10.07 8.59
N THR A 186 13.34 -10.17 9.80
CA THR A 186 13.98 -10.94 10.88
C THR A 186 13.45 -12.38 10.95
N GLY A 187 13.25 -13.01 9.79
CA GLY A 187 13.09 -14.45 9.74
C GLY A 187 14.40 -15.14 10.14
N THR A 188 14.31 -16.15 10.99
CA THR A 188 15.43 -17.03 11.28
C THR A 188 15.91 -17.67 9.97
N PRO A 189 17.23 -17.66 9.66
CA PRO A 189 17.73 -18.39 8.51
C PRO A 189 17.30 -19.86 8.59
N VAL A 190 16.72 -20.37 7.55
CA VAL A 190 16.42 -21.81 7.45
C VAL A 190 17.74 -22.50 7.15
N GLN A 191 18.22 -23.32 8.08
CA GLN A 191 19.39 -24.18 7.91
C GLN A 191 19.08 -25.37 6.98
#